data_23580961e7b865ef04fc7bfd4f79b54d
#
_entry.id   23580961e7b865ef04fc7bfd4f79b54d
#
_cell.length_a   1.000
_cell.length_b   1.000
_cell.length_c   1.000
_cell.angle_alpha   90.00
_cell.angle_beta   90.00
_cell.angle_gamma   90.00
#
_symmetry.space_group_name_H-M   'P 1'
#
loop_
_entity.id
_entity.type
_entity.pdbx_description
1 polymer ?
#
loop_
_entity_poly.entity_id
_entity_poly.type
_entity_poly.pdbx_seq_one_letter_code
_entity_poly.pdbx_strand_id
1 'polypeptide(L)'
;MNRKPVYLLTIPLSIVFGILGCLIASSLALSLSAGDIGYHNQYVDATVSQSNSSSIVSKLIQNGNALLNTSEYDRAMTTFDQVLKLDFRSVDALNGKGLVLNNLGKYQEAILWFDKALKIDPTFVDALYNKADALGELGNYEEAFIWTEKALAIDTANQNTSMTTSALLPNEIN
;
A
#
# COMPACT_ATOMS: atom_id res chain seq x y z
N MET A 1 -49.68 31.45 4.45
CA MET A 1 -49.63 29.97 4.64
C MET A 1 -48.50 29.45 3.81
N ASN A 2 -47.35 29.22 4.43
CA ASN A 2 -46.09 28.83 3.76
C ASN A 2 -45.87 27.31 4.03
N ARG A 3 -46.14 26.47 3.03
CA ARG A 3 -45.86 25.03 3.13
C ARG A 3 -44.44 24.77 2.67
N LYS A 4 -43.58 24.30 3.58
CA LYS A 4 -42.22 23.85 3.27
C LYS A 4 -42.29 22.50 2.52
N PRO A 5 -41.46 22.27 1.49
CA PRO A 5 -41.41 20.98 0.80
C PRO A 5 -40.74 19.93 1.70
N VAL A 6 -41.40 18.77 1.82
CA VAL A 6 -40.87 17.60 2.49
C VAL A 6 -39.97 16.87 1.50
N TYR A 7 -38.66 16.89 1.73
CA TYR A 7 -37.73 16.07 0.94
C TYR A 7 -37.86 14.61 1.38
N LEU A 8 -38.47 13.80 0.54
CA LEU A 8 -38.45 12.36 0.69
C LEU A 8 -37.04 11.87 0.38
N LEU A 9 -36.30 11.42 1.40
CA LEU A 9 -34.98 10.79 1.25
C LEU A 9 -35.21 9.42 0.60
N THR A 10 -35.02 9.34 -0.72
CA THR A 10 -35.00 8.05 -1.42
C THR A 10 -33.65 7.38 -1.17
N ILE A 11 -33.61 6.41 -0.28
CA ILE A 11 -32.46 5.53 -0.07
C ILE A 11 -32.33 4.65 -1.33
N PRO A 12 -31.19 4.63 -2.02
CA PRO A 12 -31.05 3.79 -3.20
C PRO A 12 -31.15 2.31 -2.83
N LEU A 13 -31.96 1.59 -3.60
CA LEU A 13 -32.33 0.18 -3.39
C LEU A 13 -31.12 -0.77 -3.28
N SER A 14 -29.96 -0.35 -3.77
CA SER A 14 -28.68 -1.06 -3.70
C SER A 14 -28.12 -1.24 -2.27
N ILE A 15 -28.47 -0.34 -1.33
CA ILE A 15 -28.01 -0.41 0.06
C ILE A 15 -28.85 -1.41 0.86
N VAL A 16 -30.13 -1.55 0.51
CA VAL A 16 -31.04 -2.47 1.20
C VAL A 16 -30.72 -3.94 0.89
N PHE A 17 -30.27 -4.24 -0.34
CA PHE A 17 -29.88 -5.60 -0.72
C PHE A 17 -28.56 -6.06 -0.10
N GLY A 18 -27.61 -5.14 0.19
CA GLY A 18 -26.34 -5.47 0.84
C GLY A 18 -26.50 -5.93 2.29
N ILE A 19 -27.45 -5.37 3.02
CA ILE A 19 -27.65 -5.69 4.45
C ILE A 19 -28.51 -6.94 4.62
N LEU A 20 -29.47 -7.18 3.72
CA LEU A 20 -30.34 -8.37 3.78
C LEU A 20 -29.60 -9.65 3.35
N GLY A 21 -28.62 -9.53 2.45
CA GLY A 21 -27.79 -10.68 2.01
C GLY A 21 -26.90 -11.24 3.11
N CYS A 22 -26.45 -10.40 4.05
CA CYS A 22 -25.57 -10.83 5.13
C CYS A 22 -26.32 -11.56 6.27
N LEU A 23 -27.63 -11.27 6.46
CA LEU A 23 -28.43 -11.89 7.50
C LEU A 23 -29.04 -13.24 7.08
N ILE A 24 -29.17 -13.49 5.77
CA ILE A 24 -29.71 -14.78 5.27
C ILE A 24 -28.60 -15.85 5.20
N ALA A 25 -27.34 -15.43 5.04
CA ALA A 25 -26.19 -16.36 5.01
C ALA A 25 -25.87 -16.98 6.38
N SER A 26 -26.24 -16.33 7.49
CA SER A 26 -25.96 -16.83 8.83
C SER A 26 -27.03 -17.80 9.39
N SER A 27 -28.25 -17.86 8.81
CA SER A 27 -29.32 -18.74 9.28
C SER A 27 -29.48 -20.05 8.49
N LEU A 28 -28.79 -20.19 7.33
CA LEU A 28 -28.84 -21.43 6.53
C LEU A 28 -27.70 -22.41 6.82
N ALA A 29 -26.77 -22.05 7.68
CA ALA A 29 -25.59 -22.88 7.99
C ALA A 29 -25.83 -23.98 9.03
N LEU A 30 -27.07 -24.14 9.55
CA LEU A 30 -27.33 -25.07 10.65
C LEU A 30 -28.20 -26.30 10.32
N SER A 31 -28.49 -26.58 9.05
CA SER A 31 -29.33 -27.76 8.76
C SER A 31 -29.06 -28.41 7.40
N LEU A 32 -27.77 -28.70 7.03
CA LEU A 32 -27.52 -29.75 6.02
C LEU A 32 -26.45 -30.68 6.53
N SER A 33 -26.89 -31.81 7.04
CA SER A 33 -26.19 -33.04 7.26
C SER A 33 -25.50 -33.52 5.97
N ALA A 34 -24.26 -34.02 6.16
CA ALA A 34 -23.40 -34.69 5.21
C ALA A 34 -24.10 -35.41 4.05
N GLY A 35 -23.83 -34.96 2.85
CA GLY A 35 -24.23 -35.61 1.61
C GLY A 35 -23.76 -34.79 0.41
N ASP A 36 -22.61 -35.14 -0.14
CA ASP A 36 -22.17 -34.91 -1.50
C ASP A 36 -22.87 -33.83 -2.34
N ILE A 37 -22.43 -32.60 -2.26
CA ILE A 37 -22.46 -31.67 -3.39
C ILE A 37 -21.20 -30.80 -3.29
N GLY A 38 -20.34 -30.88 -4.32
CA GLY A 38 -19.08 -30.19 -4.43
C GLY A 38 -19.15 -28.67 -4.47
N TYR A 39 -19.54 -28.04 -3.39
CA TYR A 39 -19.27 -26.63 -3.13
C TYR A 39 -17.93 -26.48 -2.42
N HIS A 40 -16.94 -27.17 -3.02
CA HIS A 40 -15.56 -26.98 -2.59
C HIS A 40 -15.03 -25.74 -3.30
N ASN A 41 -14.76 -24.70 -2.55
CA ASN A 41 -13.61 -23.86 -2.78
C ASN A 41 -13.69 -22.55 -3.54
N GLN A 42 -14.80 -21.86 -3.63
CA GLN A 42 -14.75 -20.50 -4.20
C GLN A 42 -14.16 -19.47 -3.21
N TYR A 43 -14.28 -19.70 -1.90
CA TYR A 43 -13.67 -18.81 -0.88
C TYR A 43 -12.20 -19.16 -0.59
N VAL A 44 -11.83 -20.42 -0.66
CA VAL A 44 -10.44 -20.86 -0.43
C VAL A 44 -9.56 -20.49 -1.62
N ASP A 45 -10.07 -20.56 -2.85
CA ASP A 45 -9.31 -20.15 -4.05
C ASP A 45 -9.02 -18.66 -4.08
N ALA A 46 -9.94 -17.81 -3.59
CA ALA A 46 -9.71 -16.36 -3.53
C ALA A 46 -8.61 -16.00 -2.50
N THR A 47 -8.60 -16.63 -1.34
CA THR A 47 -7.58 -16.39 -0.29
C THR A 47 -6.23 -16.97 -0.65
N VAL A 48 -6.20 -18.16 -1.25
CA VAL A 48 -4.96 -18.80 -1.76
C VAL A 48 -4.40 -18.01 -2.94
N SER A 49 -5.24 -17.52 -3.83
CA SER A 49 -4.83 -16.69 -4.95
C SER A 49 -4.24 -15.33 -4.48
N GLN A 50 -4.83 -14.70 -3.46
CA GLN A 50 -4.30 -13.45 -2.88
C GLN A 50 -3.00 -13.67 -2.12
N SER A 51 -2.86 -14.75 -1.35
CA SER A 51 -1.60 -15.06 -0.64
C SER A 51 -0.46 -15.34 -1.61
N ASN A 52 -0.74 -16.01 -2.73
CA ASN A 52 0.24 -16.24 -3.79
C ASN A 52 0.65 -14.93 -4.48
N SER A 53 -0.30 -14.04 -4.76
CA SER A 53 -0.01 -12.75 -5.40
C SER A 53 0.87 -11.87 -4.53
N SER A 54 0.59 -11.75 -3.23
CA SER A 54 1.40 -10.95 -2.31
C SER A 54 2.82 -11.50 -2.15
N SER A 55 2.98 -12.83 -2.12
CA SER A 55 4.29 -13.47 -2.10
C SER A 55 5.08 -13.23 -3.39
N ILE A 56 4.43 -13.21 -4.55
CA ILE A 56 5.07 -12.90 -5.83
C ILE A 56 5.50 -11.42 -5.85
N VAL A 57 4.63 -10.51 -5.44
CA VAL A 57 4.92 -9.07 -5.37
C VAL A 57 6.13 -8.80 -4.48
N SER A 58 6.18 -9.36 -3.27
CA SER A 58 7.31 -9.17 -2.36
C SER A 58 8.63 -9.70 -2.92
N LYS A 59 8.61 -10.87 -3.58
CA LYS A 59 9.81 -11.42 -4.26
C LYS A 59 10.27 -10.54 -5.43
N LEU A 60 9.35 -10.00 -6.21
CA LEU A 60 9.69 -9.09 -7.30
C LEU A 60 10.28 -7.78 -6.78
N ILE A 61 9.75 -7.22 -5.68
CA ILE A 61 10.32 -6.03 -5.04
C ILE A 61 11.74 -6.31 -4.57
N GLN A 62 11.98 -7.43 -3.88
CA GLN A 62 13.32 -7.83 -3.44
C GLN A 62 14.28 -7.98 -4.63
N ASN A 63 13.85 -8.61 -5.72
CA ASN A 63 14.64 -8.74 -6.94
C ASN A 63 14.94 -7.37 -7.58
N GLY A 64 13.94 -6.49 -7.68
CA GLY A 64 14.13 -5.13 -8.20
C GLY A 64 15.15 -4.33 -7.39
N ASN A 65 15.09 -4.43 -6.05
CA ASN A 65 16.06 -3.79 -5.16
C ASN A 65 17.48 -4.39 -5.30
N ALA A 66 17.59 -5.71 -5.47
CA ALA A 66 18.87 -6.36 -5.73
C ALA A 66 19.48 -5.89 -7.06
N LEU A 67 18.69 -5.75 -8.11
CA LEU A 67 19.12 -5.23 -9.41
C LEU A 67 19.53 -3.76 -9.34
N LEU A 68 18.85 -2.94 -8.52
CA LEU A 68 19.30 -1.57 -8.22
C LEU A 68 20.70 -1.55 -7.60
N ASN A 69 20.94 -2.40 -6.60
CA ASN A 69 22.23 -2.48 -5.91
C ASN A 69 23.36 -2.95 -6.84
N THR A 70 23.06 -3.71 -7.88
CA THR A 70 24.02 -4.14 -8.90
C THR A 70 24.09 -3.18 -10.09
N SER A 71 23.38 -2.05 -10.03
CA SER A 71 23.30 -1.03 -11.11
C SER A 71 22.70 -1.58 -12.42
N GLU A 72 21.93 -2.65 -12.36
CA GLU A 72 21.22 -3.23 -13.50
C GLU A 72 19.87 -2.52 -13.74
N TYR A 73 19.93 -1.22 -14.05
CA TYR A 73 18.81 -0.30 -14.03
C TYR A 73 17.66 -0.68 -14.98
N ASP A 74 17.95 -1.15 -16.18
CA ASP A 74 16.91 -1.56 -17.15
C ASP A 74 16.11 -2.77 -16.65
N ARG A 75 16.81 -3.72 -16.02
CA ARG A 75 16.18 -4.89 -15.44
C ARG A 75 15.38 -4.53 -14.19
N ALA A 76 15.93 -3.66 -13.32
CA ALA A 76 15.23 -3.15 -12.16
C ALA A 76 13.94 -2.44 -12.57
N MET A 77 14.00 -1.55 -13.56
CA MET A 77 12.83 -0.84 -14.10
C MET A 77 11.75 -1.82 -14.57
N THR A 78 12.15 -2.83 -15.38
CA THR A 78 11.23 -3.86 -15.88
C THR A 78 10.61 -4.66 -14.74
N THR A 79 11.38 -4.97 -13.69
CA THR A 79 10.91 -5.73 -12.53
C THR A 79 9.87 -4.91 -11.73
N PHE A 80 10.12 -3.62 -11.48
CA PHE A 80 9.13 -2.76 -10.84
C PHE A 80 7.87 -2.56 -11.70
N ASP A 81 7.99 -2.53 -13.03
CA ASP A 81 6.83 -2.51 -13.92
C ASP A 81 5.99 -3.80 -13.82
N GLN A 82 6.63 -4.95 -13.59
CA GLN A 82 5.91 -6.20 -13.32
C GLN A 82 5.14 -6.13 -11.98
N VAL A 83 5.76 -5.56 -10.94
CA VAL A 83 5.06 -5.31 -9.67
C VAL A 83 3.84 -4.44 -9.88
N LEU A 84 3.99 -3.31 -10.59
CA LEU A 84 2.90 -2.35 -10.81
C LEU A 84 1.77 -2.90 -11.70
N LYS A 85 2.02 -3.93 -12.50
CA LYS A 85 0.97 -4.68 -13.22
C LYS A 85 0.15 -5.58 -12.28
N LEU A 86 0.77 -6.11 -11.21
CA LEU A 86 0.11 -6.95 -10.22
C LEU A 86 -0.56 -6.12 -9.12
N ASP A 87 0.14 -5.08 -8.67
CA ASP A 87 -0.33 -4.10 -7.67
C ASP A 87 0.07 -2.69 -8.10
N PHE A 88 -0.84 -2.00 -8.77
CA PHE A 88 -0.63 -0.63 -9.27
C PHE A 88 -0.47 0.42 -8.15
N ARG A 89 -0.76 0.05 -6.89
CA ARG A 89 -0.62 0.90 -5.71
C ARG A 89 0.59 0.56 -4.85
N SER A 90 1.47 -0.33 -5.30
CA SER A 90 2.68 -0.69 -4.57
C SER A 90 3.59 0.53 -4.40
N VAL A 91 3.65 1.08 -3.20
CA VAL A 91 4.51 2.24 -2.87
C VAL A 91 5.99 1.90 -3.05
N ASP A 92 6.38 0.66 -2.70
CA ASP A 92 7.75 0.18 -2.87
C ASP A 92 8.16 0.16 -4.36
N ALA A 93 7.29 -0.30 -5.24
CA ALA A 93 7.59 -0.35 -6.67
C ALA A 93 7.62 1.05 -7.31
N LEU A 94 6.73 1.94 -6.89
CA LEU A 94 6.75 3.34 -7.32
C LEU A 94 8.03 4.04 -6.86
N ASN A 95 8.41 3.85 -5.61
CA ASN A 95 9.68 4.37 -5.07
C ASN A 95 10.89 3.75 -5.78
N GLY A 96 10.87 2.44 -6.02
CA GLY A 96 11.93 1.74 -6.74
C GLY A 96 12.16 2.29 -8.16
N LYS A 97 11.08 2.59 -8.89
CA LYS A 97 11.20 3.26 -10.20
C LYS A 97 11.79 4.66 -10.10
N GLY A 98 11.40 5.42 -9.08
CA GLY A 98 12.02 6.71 -8.76
C GLY A 98 13.51 6.57 -8.52
N LEU A 99 13.93 5.59 -7.70
CA LEU A 99 15.34 5.32 -7.42
C LEU A 99 16.13 4.94 -8.68
N VAL A 100 15.57 4.12 -9.57
CA VAL A 100 16.23 3.82 -10.86
C VAL A 100 16.51 5.11 -11.63
N LEU A 101 15.51 5.98 -11.74
CA LEU A 101 15.63 7.25 -12.46
C LEU A 101 16.60 8.22 -11.77
N ASN A 102 16.60 8.27 -10.44
CA ASN A 102 17.54 9.07 -9.65
C ASN A 102 18.98 8.64 -9.93
N ASN A 103 19.25 7.34 -9.89
CA ASN A 103 20.58 6.80 -10.19
C ASN A 103 21.02 7.02 -11.66
N LEU A 104 20.06 7.18 -12.58
CA LEU A 104 20.32 7.55 -13.97
C LEU A 104 20.49 9.07 -14.19
N GLY A 105 20.43 9.88 -13.12
CA GLY A 105 20.51 11.35 -13.19
C GLY A 105 19.24 12.02 -13.73
N LYS A 106 18.13 11.28 -13.84
CA LYS A 106 16.84 11.78 -14.30
C LYS A 106 15.97 12.27 -13.13
N TYR A 107 16.49 13.22 -12.40
CA TYR A 107 15.97 13.69 -11.12
C TYR A 107 14.52 14.19 -11.20
N GLN A 108 14.16 14.96 -12.23
CA GLN A 108 12.79 15.46 -12.41
C GLN A 108 11.79 14.32 -12.59
N GLU A 109 12.17 13.30 -13.38
CA GLU A 109 11.31 12.13 -13.59
C GLU A 109 11.22 11.27 -12.31
N ALA A 110 12.32 11.16 -11.56
CA ALA A 110 12.36 10.46 -10.28
C ALA A 110 11.37 11.07 -9.27
N ILE A 111 11.37 12.40 -9.13
CA ILE A 111 10.45 13.14 -8.26
C ILE A 111 8.99 12.80 -8.58
N LEU A 112 8.62 12.70 -9.86
CA LEU A 112 7.24 12.33 -10.24
C LEU A 112 6.84 10.93 -9.74
N TRP A 113 7.80 10.01 -9.67
CA TRP A 113 7.52 8.66 -9.15
C TRP A 113 7.47 8.65 -7.62
N PHE A 114 8.32 9.40 -6.94
CA PHE A 114 8.24 9.59 -5.50
C PHE A 114 6.92 10.28 -5.10
N ASP A 115 6.46 11.27 -5.87
CA ASP A 115 5.17 11.92 -5.63
C ASP A 115 3.99 10.94 -5.78
N LYS A 116 4.06 10.00 -6.74
CA LYS A 116 3.04 8.94 -6.86
C LYS A 116 3.03 8.02 -5.63
N ALA A 117 4.20 7.63 -5.13
CA ALA A 117 4.31 6.84 -3.90
C ALA A 117 3.74 7.59 -2.70
N LEU A 118 4.13 8.86 -2.51
CA LEU A 118 3.68 9.73 -1.42
C LEU A 118 2.20 10.12 -1.51
N LYS A 119 1.60 10.07 -2.69
CA LYS A 119 0.15 10.25 -2.85
C LYS A 119 -0.63 9.05 -2.28
N ILE A 120 -0.05 7.86 -2.32
CA ILE A 120 -0.64 6.63 -1.78
C ILE A 120 -0.37 6.52 -0.29
N ASP A 121 0.89 6.72 0.11
CA ASP A 121 1.34 6.75 1.50
C ASP A 121 2.16 8.02 1.78
N PRO A 122 1.53 9.07 2.35
CA PRO A 122 2.20 10.33 2.69
C PRO A 122 3.26 10.21 3.79
N THR A 123 3.33 9.04 4.46
CA THR A 123 4.24 8.75 5.56
C THR A 123 5.37 7.80 5.17
N PHE A 124 5.46 7.43 3.89
CA PHE A 124 6.50 6.53 3.41
C PHE A 124 7.87 7.23 3.41
N VAL A 125 8.62 7.01 4.48
CA VAL A 125 9.86 7.71 4.83
C VAL A 125 10.90 7.62 3.71
N ASP A 126 11.05 6.45 3.11
CA ASP A 126 12.03 6.24 2.02
C ASP A 126 11.75 7.17 0.83
N ALA A 127 10.50 7.31 0.40
CA ALA A 127 10.16 8.20 -0.72
C ALA A 127 10.34 9.68 -0.37
N LEU A 128 10.15 10.06 0.90
CA LEU A 128 10.40 11.43 1.36
C LEU A 128 11.89 11.77 1.26
N TYR A 129 12.77 10.91 1.76
CA TYR A 129 14.22 11.10 1.66
C TYR A 129 14.70 11.07 0.21
N ASN A 130 14.23 10.11 -0.59
CA ASN A 130 14.63 9.99 -1.99
C ASN A 130 14.17 11.19 -2.82
N LYS A 131 13.00 11.77 -2.52
CA LYS A 131 12.55 13.01 -3.14
C LYS A 131 13.41 14.19 -2.74
N ALA A 132 13.79 14.29 -1.47
CA ALA A 132 14.68 15.33 -0.99
C ALA A 132 16.05 15.24 -1.66
N ASP A 133 16.60 14.03 -1.80
CA ASP A 133 17.85 13.78 -2.51
C ASP A 133 17.79 14.26 -3.97
N ALA A 134 16.77 13.83 -4.71
CA ALA A 134 16.57 14.25 -6.10
C ALA A 134 16.42 15.79 -6.25
N LEU A 135 15.75 16.45 -5.31
CA LEU A 135 15.64 17.91 -5.28
C LEU A 135 17.00 18.58 -5.00
N GLY A 136 17.80 17.99 -4.10
CA GLY A 136 19.15 18.45 -3.81
C GLY A 136 20.06 18.38 -5.04
N GLU A 137 20.00 17.27 -5.80
CA GLU A 137 20.74 17.10 -7.05
C GLU A 137 20.31 18.10 -8.15
N LEU A 138 19.09 18.61 -8.10
CA LEU A 138 18.59 19.69 -8.95
C LEU A 138 18.98 21.08 -8.46
N GLY A 139 19.62 21.19 -7.29
CA GLY A 139 19.96 22.47 -6.65
C GLY A 139 18.80 23.15 -5.90
N ASN A 140 17.66 22.46 -5.75
CA ASN A 140 16.48 22.95 -5.04
C ASN A 140 16.62 22.69 -3.52
N TYR A 141 17.66 23.23 -2.91
CA TYR A 141 18.06 22.91 -1.53
C TYR A 141 17.03 23.28 -0.46
N GLU A 142 16.29 24.37 -0.66
CA GLU A 142 15.24 24.78 0.28
C GLU A 142 14.09 23.77 0.33
N GLU A 143 13.64 23.30 -0.84
CA GLU A 143 12.59 22.30 -0.91
C GLU A 143 13.09 20.92 -0.42
N ALA A 144 14.32 20.54 -0.76
CA ALA A 144 14.96 19.33 -0.27
C ALA A 144 15.00 19.30 1.27
N PHE A 145 15.36 20.43 1.89
CA PHE A 145 15.37 20.56 3.35
C PHE A 145 13.99 20.32 3.97
N ILE A 146 12.93 20.89 3.40
CA ILE A 146 11.54 20.70 3.87
C ILE A 146 11.14 19.22 3.84
N TRP A 147 11.47 18.51 2.75
CA TRP A 147 11.15 17.09 2.62
C TRP A 147 11.98 16.22 3.58
N THR A 148 13.24 16.57 3.81
CA THR A 148 14.10 15.89 4.80
C THR A 148 13.56 16.06 6.21
N GLU A 149 13.17 17.28 6.61
CA GLU A 149 12.55 17.56 7.92
C GLU A 149 11.28 16.74 8.11
N LYS A 150 10.44 16.66 7.07
CA LYS A 150 9.22 15.86 7.11
C LYS A 150 9.53 14.37 7.31
N ALA A 151 10.52 13.83 6.59
CA ALA A 151 10.95 12.44 6.74
C ALA A 151 11.44 12.16 8.16
N LEU A 152 12.30 13.03 8.68
CA LEU A 152 12.87 12.91 10.02
C LEU A 152 11.82 12.97 11.11
N ALA A 153 10.82 13.84 10.99
CA ALA A 153 9.72 13.95 11.95
C ALA A 153 8.89 12.65 12.03
N ILE A 154 8.64 12.00 10.89
CA ILE A 154 7.91 10.73 10.82
C ILE A 154 8.77 9.60 11.38
N ASP A 155 10.05 9.54 11.00
CA ASP A 155 10.97 8.49 11.47
C ASP A 155 11.16 8.53 12.99
N THR A 156 11.34 9.71 13.57
CA THR A 156 11.45 9.88 15.03
C THR A 156 10.16 9.51 15.75
N ALA A 157 8.98 9.82 15.19
CA ALA A 157 7.70 9.40 15.74
C ALA A 157 7.55 7.87 15.74
N ASN A 158 7.96 7.20 14.66
CA ASN A 158 7.92 5.73 14.55
C ASN A 158 8.85 5.06 15.57
N GLN A 159 10.07 5.60 15.77
CA GLN A 159 11.02 5.08 16.75
C GLN A 159 10.49 5.22 18.19
N ASN A 160 9.91 6.35 18.54
CA ASN A 160 9.33 6.58 19.86
C ASN A 160 8.17 5.62 20.15
N THR A 161 7.34 5.31 19.15
CA THR A 161 6.23 4.36 19.27
C THR A 161 6.75 2.95 19.53
N SER A 162 7.81 2.53 18.86
CA SER A 162 8.42 1.20 19.03
C SER A 162 9.05 1.02 20.40
N MET A 163 9.68 2.05 20.96
CA MET A 163 10.29 2.03 22.30
C MET A 163 9.23 1.91 23.40
N THR A 164 8.09 2.63 23.27
CA THR A 164 7.00 2.55 24.25
C THR A 164 6.32 1.19 24.25
N THR A 165 6.16 0.57 23.09
CA THR A 165 5.55 -0.77 22.97
C THR A 165 6.45 -1.85 23.57
N SER A 166 7.75 -1.75 23.39
CA SER A 166 8.74 -2.69 23.98
C SER A 166 8.82 -2.57 25.49
N ALA A 167 8.62 -1.37 26.05
CA ALA A 167 8.66 -1.13 27.50
C ALA A 167 7.39 -1.60 28.23
N LEU A 168 6.29 -1.85 27.51
CA LEU A 168 5.01 -2.27 28.08
C LEU A 168 4.79 -3.79 28.07
N LEU A 169 5.73 -4.58 27.52
CA LEU A 169 5.66 -6.04 27.64
C LEU A 169 6.10 -6.40 29.07
N PRO A 170 5.22 -7.00 29.91
CA PRO A 170 5.63 -7.48 31.22
C PRO A 170 6.69 -8.55 31.02
N ASN A 171 7.82 -8.40 31.72
CA ASN A 171 8.77 -9.49 31.92
C ASN A 171 8.01 -10.64 32.58
N GLU A 172 7.56 -11.61 31.82
CA GLU A 172 7.20 -12.90 32.39
C GLU A 172 8.50 -13.55 32.87
N ILE A 173 8.81 -13.30 34.14
CA ILE A 173 9.86 -13.99 34.89
C ILE A 173 9.27 -15.32 35.37
N ASN A 174 9.86 -16.42 34.88
CA ASN A 174 9.95 -17.76 35.48
C ASN A 174 8.81 -18.22 36.42
#